data_cf748ed460d67a489743f7c908ff2669
#
_entry.id   cf748ed460d67a489743f7c908ff2669
#
_cell.length_a   1.000
_cell.length_b   1.000
_cell.length_c   1.000
_cell.angle_alpha   90.00
_cell.angle_beta   90.00
_cell.angle_gamma   90.00
#
_symmetry.space_group_name_H-M   'P 1'
#
loop_
_entity.id
_entity.type
_entity.pdbx_description
1 polymer ?
#
loop_
_entity_poly.entity_id
_entity_poly.type
_entity_poly.pdbx_seq_one_letter_code
_entity_poly.pdbx_strand_id
1 'polypeptide(L)'
;GVHSGDSIAVYPPYNLSDTMLKKVVDISVELALSLKTKGLINIQYLIYHNELYVIEVNPRASRTIPYISKVTGVPMVELATKILVGAKLKRLGYGTGLYPNSPYVAVKVPVFSFEKLNDVNSQLGPEMKSTGEVLGIGKTIEEALFKGLVSAGFNMKHPTKQHPSGIYFTVNDPDKYEIVNIVKKFADLGLTFYATKGTANVIRSLGIDCTEVARLSTNDDIFKLMDEGKIDYVVYTGKTDMESITNYISLHHHAILLGITVLTSLDTTNALADCIAGRYTQFNTELVDINHLRREKLKLSFCKMHSCGNDYIFFNNFDNKITCPESLAINFSDRHYGIGYDGIVMIERS
;
A
#
# COMPACT_ATOMS: atom_id res chain seq x y z
N GLY A 1 -4.15 11.89 2.59
CA GLY A 1 -3.53 13.14 3.00
C GLY A 1 -3.83 14.27 2.05
N VAL A 2 -3.73 15.51 2.50
CA VAL A 2 -3.91 16.69 1.62
C VAL A 2 -2.75 16.83 0.65
N HIS A 3 -1.54 16.48 1.09
CA HIS A 3 -0.34 16.48 0.25
C HIS A 3 -0.13 15.11 -0.40
N SER A 4 0.20 15.07 -1.69
CA SER A 4 0.40 13.82 -2.46
C SER A 4 1.54 12.95 -1.90
N GLY A 5 2.58 13.56 -1.31
CA GLY A 5 3.67 12.85 -0.64
C GLY A 5 3.21 12.08 0.60
N ASP A 6 2.20 12.59 1.30
CA ASP A 6 1.66 12.02 2.55
C ASP A 6 0.48 11.07 2.30
N SER A 7 0.13 10.84 1.04
CA SER A 7 -1.00 10.00 0.65
C SER A 7 -0.54 8.59 0.27
N ILE A 8 -1.36 7.59 0.61
CA ILE A 8 -1.24 6.25 0.06
C ILE A 8 -1.61 6.33 -1.42
N ALA A 9 -0.81 5.70 -2.29
CA ALA A 9 -1.06 5.65 -3.72
C ALA A 9 -1.03 4.21 -4.23
N VAL A 10 -1.90 3.90 -5.19
CA VAL A 10 -2.06 2.57 -5.78
C VAL A 10 -1.76 2.63 -7.27
N TYR A 11 -1.05 1.63 -7.79
CA TYR A 11 -0.81 1.42 -9.21
C TYR A 11 -1.03 -0.06 -9.57
N PRO A 12 -1.73 -0.38 -10.67
CA PRO A 12 -2.42 0.54 -11.59
C PRO A 12 -3.60 1.26 -10.94
N PRO A 13 -4.21 2.27 -11.62
CA PRO A 13 -5.35 3.00 -11.08
C PRO A 13 -6.47 2.05 -10.65
N TYR A 14 -7.02 2.27 -9.46
CA TYR A 14 -8.11 1.50 -8.90
C TYR A 14 -9.45 2.22 -9.13
N ASN A 15 -10.49 1.48 -9.53
CA ASN A 15 -11.84 2.02 -9.79
C ASN A 15 -11.91 3.16 -10.81
N LEU A 16 -11.01 3.18 -11.79
CA LEU A 16 -11.03 4.16 -12.86
C LEU A 16 -11.63 3.53 -14.12
N SER A 17 -12.69 4.14 -14.67
CA SER A 17 -13.29 3.65 -15.93
C SER A 17 -12.37 3.90 -17.13
N ASP A 18 -12.47 3.05 -18.14
CA ASP A 18 -11.69 3.19 -19.38
C ASP A 18 -11.90 4.55 -20.05
N THR A 19 -13.14 5.06 -19.99
CA THR A 19 -13.49 6.38 -20.52
C THR A 19 -12.76 7.49 -19.78
N MET A 20 -12.70 7.42 -18.46
CA MET A 20 -11.97 8.39 -17.63
C MET A 20 -10.47 8.26 -17.84
N LEU A 21 -9.94 7.04 -17.89
CA LEU A 21 -8.53 6.78 -18.19
C LEU A 21 -8.14 7.39 -19.54
N LYS A 22 -8.97 7.24 -20.56
CA LYS A 22 -8.74 7.85 -21.88
C LYS A 22 -8.72 9.38 -21.78
N LYS A 23 -9.66 10.00 -21.06
CA LYS A 23 -9.66 11.46 -20.84
C LYS A 23 -8.35 11.93 -20.18
N VAL A 24 -7.87 11.20 -19.14
CA VAL A 24 -6.61 11.51 -18.46
C VAL A 24 -5.44 11.45 -19.44
N VAL A 25 -5.37 10.41 -20.28
CA VAL A 25 -4.29 10.26 -21.28
C VAL A 25 -4.34 11.38 -22.31
N ASP A 26 -5.50 11.65 -22.90
CA ASP A 26 -5.67 12.65 -23.94
C ASP A 26 -5.27 14.06 -23.44
N ILE A 27 -5.76 14.46 -22.26
CA ILE A 27 -5.42 15.75 -21.65
C ILE A 27 -3.93 15.80 -21.26
N SER A 28 -3.36 14.71 -20.78
CA SER A 28 -1.93 14.64 -20.44
C SER A 28 -1.04 14.86 -21.68
N VAL A 29 -1.42 14.27 -22.80
CA VAL A 29 -0.71 14.45 -24.08
C VAL A 29 -0.82 15.89 -24.55
N GLU A 30 -2.02 16.47 -24.53
CA GLU A 30 -2.26 17.86 -24.94
C GLU A 30 -1.44 18.86 -24.10
N LEU A 31 -1.45 18.69 -22.77
CA LEU A 31 -0.69 19.53 -21.85
C LEU A 31 0.83 19.40 -22.09
N ALA A 32 1.33 18.17 -22.25
CA ALA A 32 2.76 17.94 -22.48
C ALA A 32 3.23 18.56 -23.82
N LEU A 33 2.42 18.47 -24.87
CA LEU A 33 2.72 19.06 -26.18
C LEU A 33 2.65 20.59 -26.13
N SER A 34 1.62 21.16 -25.51
CA SER A 34 1.43 22.61 -25.38
C SER A 34 2.57 23.26 -24.59
N LEU A 35 3.04 22.60 -23.53
CA LEU A 35 4.18 23.03 -22.73
C LEU A 35 5.54 22.72 -23.39
N LYS A 36 5.55 22.03 -24.55
CA LYS A 36 6.78 21.59 -25.23
C LYS A 36 7.72 20.84 -24.29
N THR A 37 7.16 20.01 -23.41
CA THR A 37 7.91 19.29 -22.38
C THR A 37 8.89 18.30 -23.00
N LYS A 38 10.13 18.33 -22.52
CA LYS A 38 11.14 17.31 -22.82
C LYS A 38 11.55 16.60 -21.53
N GLY A 39 11.56 15.27 -21.55
CA GLY A 39 11.88 14.47 -20.38
C GLY A 39 10.64 14.13 -19.55
N LEU A 40 10.62 14.48 -18.29
CA LEU A 40 9.57 14.11 -17.35
C LEU A 40 8.56 15.23 -17.12
N ILE A 41 7.31 14.85 -16.96
CA ILE A 41 6.21 15.72 -16.55
C ILE A 41 5.39 14.99 -15.48
N ASN A 42 4.95 15.70 -14.48
CA ASN A 42 4.02 15.21 -13.46
C ASN A 42 2.76 16.08 -13.49
N ILE A 43 1.61 15.46 -13.62
CA ILE A 43 0.32 16.14 -13.67
C ILE A 43 -0.54 15.58 -12.55
N GLN A 44 -1.14 16.46 -11.75
CA GLN A 44 -2.10 16.07 -10.72
C GLN A 44 -3.51 16.36 -11.20
N TYR A 45 -4.36 15.36 -11.09
CA TYR A 45 -5.76 15.43 -11.45
C TYR A 45 -6.65 15.21 -10.22
N LEU A 46 -7.84 15.77 -10.27
CA LEU A 46 -8.95 15.47 -9.38
C LEU A 46 -10.12 14.99 -10.24
N ILE A 47 -10.73 13.89 -9.84
CA ILE A 47 -12.00 13.44 -10.43
C ILE A 47 -13.10 13.70 -9.41
N TYR A 48 -14.08 14.51 -9.81
CA TYR A 48 -15.21 14.87 -8.98
C TYR A 48 -16.49 14.86 -9.81
N HIS A 49 -17.52 14.16 -9.35
CA HIS A 49 -18.77 13.96 -10.10
C HIS A 49 -18.57 13.54 -11.56
N ASN A 50 -17.64 12.60 -11.80
CA ASN A 50 -17.26 12.09 -13.13
C ASN A 50 -16.69 13.15 -14.09
N GLU A 51 -16.25 14.29 -13.56
CA GLU A 51 -15.50 15.31 -14.29
C GLU A 51 -14.03 15.31 -13.86
N LEU A 52 -13.14 15.56 -14.83
CA LEU A 52 -11.70 15.59 -14.64
C LEU A 52 -11.21 17.03 -14.53
N TYR A 53 -10.53 17.33 -13.44
CA TYR A 53 -9.94 18.65 -13.17
C TYR A 53 -8.42 18.52 -13.10
N VAL A 54 -7.70 19.44 -13.71
CA VAL A 54 -6.25 19.57 -13.59
C VAL A 54 -5.95 20.46 -12.37
N ILE A 55 -5.25 19.91 -11.37
CA ILE A 55 -4.85 20.67 -10.18
C ILE A 55 -3.54 21.43 -10.48
N GLU A 56 -2.52 20.69 -10.95
CA GLU A 56 -1.22 21.29 -11.28
C GLU A 56 -0.47 20.47 -12.33
N VAL A 57 0.44 21.14 -13.01
CA VAL A 57 1.33 20.55 -14.01
C VAL A 57 2.78 20.92 -13.67
N ASN A 58 3.62 19.92 -13.46
CA ASN A 58 5.02 20.08 -13.12
C ASN A 58 5.90 19.46 -14.22
N PRO A 59 6.49 20.25 -15.18
CA PRO A 59 7.35 19.72 -16.23
C PRO A 59 8.76 19.43 -15.69
N ARG A 60 8.86 18.55 -14.73
CA ARG A 60 10.07 18.11 -14.05
C ARG A 60 9.88 16.73 -13.43
N ALA A 61 10.98 16.13 -12.95
CA ALA A 61 10.91 14.94 -12.12
C ALA A 61 10.10 15.19 -10.83
N SER A 62 9.42 14.17 -10.37
CA SER A 62 8.66 14.15 -9.11
C SER A 62 9.18 13.04 -8.19
N ARG A 63 8.79 13.06 -6.92
CA ARG A 63 9.10 11.99 -5.95
C ARG A 63 8.47 10.66 -6.32
N THR A 64 7.41 10.64 -7.12
CA THR A 64 6.75 9.43 -7.60
C THR A 64 7.60 8.64 -8.60
N ILE A 65 8.60 9.25 -9.22
CA ILE A 65 9.41 8.62 -10.28
C ILE A 65 10.11 7.34 -9.83
N PRO A 66 10.80 7.25 -8.67
CA PRO A 66 11.40 6.01 -8.21
C PRO A 66 10.38 4.89 -8.02
N TYR A 67 9.22 5.21 -7.45
CA TYR A 67 8.10 4.29 -7.28
C TYR A 67 7.60 3.77 -8.63
N ILE A 68 7.21 4.66 -9.54
CA ILE A 68 6.67 4.28 -10.86
C ILE A 68 7.71 3.55 -11.71
N SER A 69 8.98 3.95 -11.67
CA SER A 69 10.04 3.25 -12.38
C SER A 69 10.17 1.80 -11.94
N LYS A 70 10.10 1.54 -10.62
CA LYS A 70 10.16 0.18 -10.07
C LYS A 70 8.94 -0.66 -10.47
N VAL A 71 7.73 -0.13 -10.29
CA VAL A 71 6.50 -0.91 -10.51
C VAL A 71 6.16 -1.13 -11.98
N THR A 72 6.65 -0.26 -12.87
CA THR A 72 6.47 -0.42 -14.32
C THR A 72 7.63 -1.17 -14.98
N GLY A 73 8.79 -1.21 -14.34
CA GLY A 73 10.04 -1.69 -14.94
C GLY A 73 10.58 -0.74 -16.04
N VAL A 74 10.10 0.52 -16.08
CA VAL A 74 10.55 1.53 -17.04
C VAL A 74 11.59 2.44 -16.37
N PRO A 75 12.84 2.49 -16.83
CA PRO A 75 13.88 3.32 -16.23
C PRO A 75 13.70 4.81 -16.59
N MET A 76 12.69 5.44 -15.99
CA MET A 76 12.21 6.77 -16.38
C MET A 76 13.28 7.86 -16.32
N VAL A 77 14.15 7.84 -15.31
CA VAL A 77 15.22 8.84 -15.17
C VAL A 77 16.25 8.68 -16.30
N GLU A 78 16.65 7.46 -16.60
CA GLU A 78 17.60 7.17 -17.71
C GLU A 78 17.00 7.61 -19.05
N LEU A 79 15.74 7.26 -19.32
CA LEU A 79 15.05 7.66 -20.54
C LEU A 79 14.94 9.18 -20.66
N ALA A 80 14.57 9.86 -19.58
CA ALA A 80 14.48 11.31 -19.56
C ALA A 80 15.84 11.97 -19.85
N THR A 81 16.90 11.46 -19.23
CA THR A 81 18.27 11.96 -19.48
C THR A 81 18.66 11.78 -20.94
N LYS A 82 18.43 10.61 -21.52
CA LYS A 82 18.70 10.36 -22.96
C LYS A 82 17.91 11.32 -23.87
N ILE A 83 16.64 11.59 -23.54
CA ILE A 83 15.79 12.51 -24.30
C ILE A 83 16.30 13.94 -24.19
N LEU A 84 16.73 14.39 -23.01
CA LEU A 84 17.27 15.73 -22.78
C LEU A 84 18.54 15.98 -23.57
N VAL A 85 19.38 14.96 -23.76
CA VAL A 85 20.58 15.05 -24.61
C VAL A 85 20.32 14.75 -26.09
N GLY A 86 19.06 14.69 -26.51
CA GLY A 86 18.66 14.67 -27.94
C GLY A 86 18.21 13.30 -28.48
N ALA A 87 18.17 12.23 -27.67
CA ALA A 87 17.63 10.96 -28.12
C ALA A 87 16.10 11.08 -28.37
N LYS A 88 15.61 10.33 -29.35
CA LYS A 88 14.17 10.27 -29.64
C LYS A 88 13.52 9.05 -28.95
N LEU A 89 12.43 9.24 -28.22
CA LEU A 89 11.72 8.20 -27.49
C LEU A 89 11.41 6.97 -28.36
N LYS A 90 11.02 7.17 -29.62
CA LYS A 90 10.80 6.10 -30.61
C LYS A 90 11.97 5.10 -30.74
N ARG A 91 13.21 5.56 -30.49
CA ARG A 91 14.43 4.73 -30.65
C ARG A 91 14.86 4.04 -29.35
N LEU A 92 14.16 4.31 -28.25
CA LEU A 92 14.53 3.79 -26.93
C LEU A 92 13.79 2.48 -26.56
N GLY A 93 12.92 1.98 -27.44
CA GLY A 93 12.29 0.65 -27.28
C GLY A 93 11.10 0.57 -26.32
N TYR A 94 10.64 1.70 -25.76
CA TYR A 94 9.52 1.72 -24.80
C TYR A 94 8.18 2.14 -25.42
N GLY A 95 8.15 2.41 -26.72
CA GLY A 95 6.93 2.80 -27.43
C GLY A 95 6.44 4.21 -27.10
N THR A 96 5.16 4.45 -27.40
CA THR A 96 4.44 5.70 -27.13
C THR A 96 3.07 5.38 -26.55
N GLY A 97 2.46 6.32 -25.85
CA GLY A 97 1.18 6.14 -25.17
C GLY A 97 1.33 5.57 -23.76
N LEU A 98 0.23 5.06 -23.24
CA LEU A 98 0.21 4.46 -21.89
C LEU A 98 0.99 3.14 -21.89
N TYR A 99 1.97 3.04 -20.99
CA TYR A 99 2.74 1.82 -20.86
C TYR A 99 1.89 0.70 -20.23
N PRO A 100 1.99 -0.55 -20.71
CA PRO A 100 1.17 -1.64 -20.21
C PRO A 100 1.31 -1.85 -18.70
N ASN A 101 0.20 -2.14 -18.01
CA ASN A 101 0.20 -2.39 -16.57
C ASN A 101 1.09 -3.57 -16.17
N SER A 102 1.64 -3.50 -14.97
CA SER A 102 2.27 -4.64 -14.31
C SER A 102 1.22 -5.73 -13.99
N PRO A 103 1.60 -7.01 -13.97
CA PRO A 103 0.73 -8.09 -13.50
C PRO A 103 0.46 -8.04 -11.98
N TYR A 104 1.10 -7.14 -11.27
CA TYR A 104 0.97 -6.92 -9.83
C TYR A 104 0.38 -5.56 -9.54
N VAL A 105 -0.35 -5.50 -8.43
CA VAL A 105 -0.74 -4.24 -7.80
C VAL A 105 0.38 -3.75 -6.91
N ALA A 106 0.67 -2.48 -6.97
CA ALA A 106 1.68 -1.84 -6.14
C ALA A 106 1.04 -0.71 -5.31
N VAL A 107 1.38 -0.65 -4.05
CA VAL A 107 0.91 0.37 -3.12
C VAL A 107 2.10 1.10 -2.52
N LYS A 108 2.13 2.42 -2.68
CA LYS A 108 3.06 3.30 -1.98
C LYS A 108 2.44 3.72 -0.65
N VAL A 109 3.14 3.54 0.45
CA VAL A 109 2.72 4.02 1.77
C VAL A 109 3.73 5.03 2.29
N PRO A 110 3.32 6.24 2.70
CA PRO A 110 4.23 7.22 3.30
C PRO A 110 4.71 6.75 4.67
N VAL A 111 5.93 7.12 5.01
CA VAL A 111 6.52 6.89 6.32
C VAL A 111 6.74 8.23 7.02
N PHE A 112 6.34 8.31 8.27
CA PHE A 112 6.48 9.49 9.11
C PHE A 112 7.46 9.21 10.25
N SER A 113 8.23 10.21 10.65
CA SER A 113 9.19 10.09 11.75
C SER A 113 8.71 10.80 13.03
N PHE A 114 7.40 10.89 13.23
CA PHE A 114 6.84 11.56 14.42
C PHE A 114 7.29 10.92 15.74
N GLU A 115 7.55 9.62 15.73
CA GLU A 115 8.08 8.88 16.89
C GLU A 115 9.40 9.43 17.42
N LYS A 116 10.20 10.08 16.55
CA LYS A 116 11.52 10.64 16.87
C LYS A 116 11.48 12.11 17.23
N LEU A 117 10.33 12.76 17.11
CA LEU A 117 10.17 14.21 17.20
C LEU A 117 9.02 14.53 18.17
N ASN A 118 9.33 14.66 19.45
CA ASN A 118 8.34 14.74 20.54
C ASN A 118 7.42 15.98 20.50
N ASP A 119 7.82 17.09 19.85
CA ASP A 119 7.09 18.36 19.89
C ASP A 119 6.58 18.83 18.52
N VAL A 120 6.46 17.91 17.56
CA VAL A 120 6.04 18.27 16.20
C VAL A 120 4.53 18.08 16.02
N ASN A 121 3.89 19.06 15.41
CA ASN A 121 2.51 18.93 14.97
C ASN A 121 2.39 17.81 13.92
N SER A 122 1.84 16.66 14.33
CA SER A 122 1.65 15.47 13.49
C SER A 122 0.42 15.54 12.60
N GLN A 123 -0.41 16.59 12.69
CA GLN A 123 -1.58 16.74 11.84
C GLN A 123 -1.15 16.95 10.37
N LEU A 124 -1.70 16.14 9.47
CA LEU A 124 -1.45 16.27 8.05
C LEU A 124 -2.15 17.50 7.48
N GLY A 125 -1.47 18.21 6.61
CA GLY A 125 -1.90 19.46 6.02
C GLY A 125 -1.39 19.64 4.58
N PRO A 126 -1.38 20.86 4.06
CA PRO A 126 -0.91 21.16 2.71
C PRO A 126 0.61 20.97 2.55
N GLU A 127 1.36 21.01 3.65
CA GLU A 127 2.80 20.78 3.67
C GLU A 127 3.09 19.28 3.80
N MET A 128 4.14 18.84 3.12
CA MET A 128 4.58 17.46 3.20
C MET A 128 5.30 17.17 4.53
N LYS A 129 4.82 16.18 5.28
CA LYS A 129 5.38 15.75 6.56
C LYS A 129 6.03 14.37 6.54
N SER A 130 5.78 13.57 5.50
CA SER A 130 6.43 12.27 5.34
C SER A 130 7.93 12.42 5.12
N THR A 131 8.70 11.55 5.76
CA THR A 131 10.17 11.51 5.70
C THR A 131 10.68 10.43 4.75
N GLY A 132 9.81 9.51 4.33
CA GLY A 132 10.11 8.42 3.43
C GLY A 132 8.85 7.80 2.85
N GLU A 133 9.05 6.78 2.02
CA GLU A 133 7.97 5.98 1.47
C GLU A 133 8.41 4.52 1.34
N VAL A 134 7.47 3.61 1.49
CA VAL A 134 7.66 2.18 1.28
C VAL A 134 6.75 1.66 0.20
N LEU A 135 7.14 0.54 -0.39
CA LEU A 135 6.44 -0.11 -1.48
C LEU A 135 5.92 -1.48 -1.05
N GLY A 136 4.61 -1.67 -1.12
CA GLY A 136 3.98 -2.98 -1.08
C GLY A 136 3.61 -3.46 -2.47
N ILE A 137 3.88 -4.72 -2.80
CA ILE A 137 3.52 -5.35 -4.09
C ILE A 137 2.84 -6.68 -3.82
N GLY A 138 1.72 -6.92 -4.47
CA GLY A 138 0.94 -8.14 -4.35
C GLY A 138 0.10 -8.42 -5.59
N LYS A 139 -0.59 -9.55 -5.62
CA LYS A 139 -1.55 -9.87 -6.68
C LYS A 139 -2.86 -9.12 -6.53
N THR A 140 -3.21 -8.77 -5.31
CA THR A 140 -4.39 -7.99 -4.98
C THR A 140 -4.01 -6.69 -4.27
N ILE A 141 -4.93 -5.74 -4.24
CA ILE A 141 -4.71 -4.46 -3.56
C ILE A 141 -4.55 -4.66 -2.04
N GLU A 142 -5.31 -5.59 -1.46
CA GLU A 142 -5.26 -5.90 -0.03
C GLU A 142 -3.90 -6.48 0.36
N GLU A 143 -3.36 -7.43 -0.44
CA GLU A 143 -2.03 -7.99 -0.22
C GLU A 143 -0.94 -6.92 -0.34
N ALA A 144 -1.01 -6.09 -1.38
CA ALA A 144 -0.05 -5.01 -1.61
C ALA A 144 -0.12 -3.96 -0.50
N LEU A 145 -1.34 -3.58 -0.08
CA LEU A 145 -1.55 -2.63 1.01
C LEU A 145 -1.06 -3.20 2.35
N PHE A 146 -1.37 -4.47 2.66
CA PHE A 146 -0.84 -5.15 3.85
C PHE A 146 0.68 -5.05 3.92
N LYS A 147 1.38 -5.43 2.85
CA LYS A 147 2.85 -5.36 2.79
C LYS A 147 3.36 -3.93 2.97
N GLY A 148 2.70 -2.96 2.34
CA GLY A 148 3.06 -1.55 2.45
C GLY A 148 2.86 -1.01 3.87
N LEU A 149 1.72 -1.29 4.50
CA LEU A 149 1.41 -0.85 5.86
C LEU A 149 2.39 -1.45 6.89
N VAL A 150 2.62 -2.77 6.83
CA VAL A 150 3.59 -3.44 7.73
C VAL A 150 5.00 -2.87 7.53
N SER A 151 5.42 -2.64 6.29
CA SER A 151 6.73 -2.04 5.99
C SER A 151 6.84 -0.58 6.46
N ALA A 152 5.71 0.14 6.55
CA ALA A 152 5.64 1.49 7.10
C ALA A 152 5.58 1.53 8.64
N GLY A 153 5.60 0.37 9.30
CA GLY A 153 5.59 0.26 10.76
C GLY A 153 4.18 0.11 11.37
N PHE A 154 3.14 -0.03 10.56
CA PHE A 154 1.79 -0.26 11.07
C PHE A 154 1.71 -1.64 11.73
N ASN A 155 1.27 -1.66 12.98
CA ASN A 155 1.03 -2.91 13.70
C ASN A 155 -0.39 -3.42 13.40
N MET A 156 -0.47 -4.42 12.51
CA MET A 156 -1.76 -5.01 12.15
C MET A 156 -2.09 -6.17 13.08
N LYS A 157 -3.01 -5.94 14.01
CA LYS A 157 -3.48 -6.95 14.93
C LYS A 157 -4.76 -7.60 14.40
N HIS A 158 -4.78 -8.91 14.43
CA HIS A 158 -5.99 -9.68 14.12
C HIS A 158 -6.75 -10.00 15.40
N PRO A 159 -8.04 -9.69 15.50
CA PRO A 159 -8.82 -10.03 16.68
C PRO A 159 -8.89 -11.54 16.86
N THR A 160 -8.68 -11.98 18.10
CA THR A 160 -8.85 -13.37 18.52
C THR A 160 -9.80 -13.43 19.71
N LYS A 161 -10.37 -14.61 19.99
CA LYS A 161 -11.25 -14.79 21.18
C LYS A 161 -10.52 -14.48 22.49
N GLN A 162 -9.20 -14.66 22.54
CA GLN A 162 -8.38 -14.43 23.75
C GLN A 162 -7.90 -12.98 23.85
N HIS A 163 -7.76 -12.29 22.71
CA HIS A 163 -7.32 -10.90 22.62
C HIS A 163 -8.24 -10.15 21.64
N PRO A 164 -9.41 -9.70 22.10
CA PRO A 164 -10.31 -8.89 21.27
C PRO A 164 -9.62 -7.56 20.97
N SER A 165 -9.46 -7.24 19.68
CA SER A 165 -8.96 -5.95 19.26
C SER A 165 -10.04 -4.88 19.40
N GLY A 166 -9.65 -3.71 19.89
CA GLY A 166 -10.54 -2.57 20.02
C GLY A 166 -10.25 -1.47 19.01
N ILE A 167 -11.29 -0.81 18.57
CA ILE A 167 -11.22 0.32 17.67
C ILE A 167 -11.98 1.52 18.23
N TYR A 168 -11.31 2.67 18.29
CA TYR A 168 -11.90 3.91 18.76
C TYR A 168 -12.22 4.84 17.58
N PHE A 169 -13.48 5.26 17.50
CA PHE A 169 -13.96 6.19 16.48
C PHE A 169 -14.28 7.56 17.08
N THR A 170 -13.67 8.59 16.53
CA THR A 170 -14.08 9.98 16.75
C THR A 170 -14.16 10.69 15.41
N VAL A 171 -15.36 10.77 14.88
CA VAL A 171 -15.63 11.14 13.50
C VAL A 171 -16.46 12.42 13.44
N ASN A 172 -16.11 13.30 12.52
CA ASN A 172 -16.82 14.54 12.28
C ASN A 172 -18.25 14.29 11.75
N ASP A 173 -19.16 15.22 11.99
CA ASP A 173 -20.57 15.02 11.64
C ASP A 173 -20.83 14.71 10.15
N PRO A 174 -20.19 15.39 9.18
CA PRO A 174 -20.36 15.07 7.77
C PRO A 174 -19.95 13.63 7.41
N ASP A 175 -18.95 13.08 8.10
CA ASP A 175 -18.34 11.80 7.79
C ASP A 175 -19.11 10.61 8.40
N LYS A 176 -20.11 10.88 9.26
CA LYS A 176 -20.85 9.82 9.98
C LYS A 176 -21.65 8.88 9.08
N TYR A 177 -22.04 9.32 7.90
CA TYR A 177 -22.72 8.45 6.94
C TYR A 177 -21.77 7.44 6.29
N GLU A 178 -20.52 7.85 6.09
CA GLU A 178 -19.52 7.00 5.43
C GLU A 178 -19.03 5.87 6.33
N ILE A 179 -19.02 6.08 7.67
CA ILE A 179 -18.56 5.03 8.60
C ILE A 179 -19.48 3.81 8.68
N VAL A 180 -20.74 3.91 8.22
CA VAL A 180 -21.74 2.84 8.38
C VAL A 180 -21.24 1.50 7.83
N ASN A 181 -20.74 1.48 6.61
CA ASN A 181 -20.22 0.28 5.98
C ASN A 181 -18.88 -0.17 6.59
N ILE A 182 -18.04 0.79 6.98
CA ILE A 182 -16.75 0.54 7.61
C ILE A 182 -16.94 -0.16 8.96
N VAL A 183 -17.84 0.38 9.79
CA VAL A 183 -18.17 -0.19 11.11
C VAL A 183 -18.71 -1.62 10.99
N LYS A 184 -19.57 -1.90 10.01
CA LYS A 184 -20.08 -3.26 9.76
C LYS A 184 -18.95 -4.22 9.44
N LYS A 185 -18.00 -3.85 8.56
CA LYS A 185 -16.83 -4.69 8.25
C LYS A 185 -16.01 -5.01 9.49
N PHE A 186 -15.74 -4.02 10.34
CA PHE A 186 -15.00 -4.26 11.59
C PHE A 186 -15.80 -5.08 12.62
N ALA A 187 -17.13 -4.94 12.65
CA ALA A 187 -18.00 -5.77 13.49
C ALA A 187 -17.98 -7.24 13.05
N ASP A 188 -18.04 -7.50 11.74
CA ASP A 188 -17.93 -8.84 11.17
C ASP A 188 -16.56 -9.49 11.47
N LEU A 189 -15.53 -8.68 11.66
CA LEU A 189 -14.20 -9.11 12.07
C LEU A 189 -14.09 -9.36 13.58
N GLY A 190 -15.09 -8.98 14.37
CA GLY A 190 -15.15 -9.21 15.82
C GLY A 190 -14.39 -8.18 16.65
N LEU A 191 -14.22 -6.95 16.16
CA LEU A 191 -13.63 -5.87 16.94
C LEU A 191 -14.62 -5.31 17.96
N THR A 192 -14.08 -4.80 19.07
CA THR A 192 -14.84 -4.05 20.09
C THR A 192 -14.82 -2.57 19.78
N PHE A 193 -15.99 -1.91 19.87
CA PHE A 193 -16.12 -0.51 19.48
C PHE A 193 -16.14 0.42 20.67
N TYR A 194 -15.38 1.50 20.54
CA TYR A 194 -15.33 2.65 21.43
C TYR A 194 -15.52 3.90 20.60
N ALA A 195 -16.33 4.86 21.04
CA ALA A 195 -16.54 6.07 20.27
C ALA A 195 -16.99 7.24 21.12
N THR A 196 -16.76 8.46 20.62
CA THR A 196 -17.40 9.66 21.19
C THR A 196 -18.92 9.60 21.01
N LYS A 197 -19.68 10.24 21.92
CA LYS A 197 -21.15 10.18 22.02
C LYS A 197 -21.88 10.22 20.67
N GLY A 198 -21.58 11.20 19.82
CA GLY A 198 -22.27 11.34 18.53
C GLY A 198 -21.98 10.19 17.57
N THR A 199 -20.76 9.67 17.56
CA THR A 199 -20.35 8.53 16.74
C THR A 199 -20.88 7.21 17.34
N ALA A 200 -20.86 7.08 18.67
CA ALA A 200 -21.42 5.90 19.37
C ALA A 200 -22.91 5.71 19.07
N ASN A 201 -23.67 6.81 19.00
CA ASN A 201 -25.09 6.75 18.64
C ASN A 201 -25.30 6.19 17.22
N VAL A 202 -24.47 6.57 16.27
CA VAL A 202 -24.53 6.04 14.90
C VAL A 202 -24.21 4.55 14.91
N ILE A 203 -23.15 4.11 15.59
CA ILE A 203 -22.75 2.70 15.68
C ILE A 203 -23.86 1.87 16.33
N ARG A 204 -24.43 2.32 17.45
CA ARG A 204 -25.53 1.63 18.15
C ARG A 204 -26.81 1.57 17.31
N SER A 205 -27.08 2.58 16.47
CA SER A 205 -28.24 2.55 15.57
C SER A 205 -28.17 1.43 14.51
N LEU A 206 -26.98 0.86 14.29
CA LEU A 206 -26.75 -0.30 13.41
C LEU A 206 -26.93 -1.64 14.14
N GLY A 207 -27.32 -1.62 15.42
CA GLY A 207 -27.40 -2.84 16.25
C GLY A 207 -26.05 -3.36 16.73
N ILE A 208 -24.98 -2.53 16.68
CA ILE A 208 -23.63 -2.89 17.08
C ILE A 208 -23.33 -2.27 18.46
N ASP A 209 -22.85 -3.11 19.38
CA ASP A 209 -22.44 -2.65 20.71
C ASP A 209 -21.26 -1.68 20.61
N CYS A 210 -21.38 -0.56 21.34
CA CYS A 210 -20.33 0.47 21.36
C CYS A 210 -20.25 1.11 22.74
N THR A 211 -19.05 1.13 23.30
CA THR A 211 -18.76 1.83 24.56
C THR A 211 -18.57 3.32 24.25
N GLU A 212 -19.37 4.16 24.91
CA GLU A 212 -19.20 5.59 24.79
C GLU A 212 -18.00 6.07 25.61
N VAL A 213 -17.14 6.86 24.98
CA VAL A 213 -15.98 7.49 25.60
C VAL A 213 -16.15 8.99 25.52
N ALA A 214 -15.89 9.69 26.60
CA ALA A 214 -15.97 11.15 26.61
C ALA A 214 -14.92 11.76 25.67
N ARG A 215 -15.17 13.01 25.22
CA ARG A 215 -14.18 13.75 24.44
C ARG A 215 -12.97 14.09 25.29
N LEU A 216 -11.77 14.13 24.68
CA LEU A 216 -10.53 14.52 25.34
C LEU A 216 -10.60 15.88 26.05
N SER A 217 -11.39 16.81 25.53
CA SER A 217 -11.66 18.08 26.21
C SER A 217 -12.42 17.95 27.54
N THR A 218 -12.98 16.79 27.85
CA THR A 218 -13.80 16.54 29.02
C THR A 218 -13.08 15.67 30.05
N ASN A 219 -12.38 14.62 29.61
CA ASN A 219 -11.60 13.74 30.48
C ASN A 219 -10.58 12.91 29.67
N ASP A 220 -9.73 12.15 30.37
CA ASP A 220 -8.64 11.33 29.84
C ASP A 220 -8.97 9.83 29.75
N ASP A 221 -10.25 9.44 29.74
CA ASP A 221 -10.65 8.03 29.77
C ASP A 221 -10.15 7.24 28.55
N ILE A 222 -10.02 7.89 27.40
CA ILE A 222 -9.46 7.23 26.20
C ILE A 222 -8.01 6.79 26.44
N PHE A 223 -7.19 7.58 27.11
CA PHE A 223 -5.80 7.24 27.40
C PHE A 223 -5.71 6.03 28.31
N LYS A 224 -6.58 5.95 29.33
CA LYS A 224 -6.64 4.76 30.20
C LYS A 224 -6.97 3.48 29.40
N LEU A 225 -7.94 3.56 28.46
CA LEU A 225 -8.30 2.42 27.61
C LEU A 225 -7.14 2.04 26.66
N MET A 226 -6.36 3.00 26.20
CA MET A 226 -5.16 2.75 25.40
C MET A 226 -4.07 2.10 26.23
N ASP A 227 -3.80 2.61 27.44
CA ASP A 227 -2.81 2.05 28.39
C ASP A 227 -3.16 0.64 28.85
N GLU A 228 -4.46 0.35 28.99
CA GLU A 228 -4.96 -0.99 29.30
C GLU A 228 -4.91 -1.97 28.10
N GLY A 229 -4.43 -1.51 26.94
CA GLY A 229 -4.34 -2.32 25.72
C GLY A 229 -5.70 -2.70 25.12
N LYS A 230 -6.76 -1.96 25.42
CA LYS A 230 -8.10 -2.18 24.88
C LYS A 230 -8.31 -1.56 23.50
N ILE A 231 -7.43 -0.66 23.06
CA ILE A 231 -7.49 0.04 21.79
C ILE A 231 -6.29 -0.33 20.95
N ASP A 232 -6.51 -0.85 19.75
CA ASP A 232 -5.49 -1.16 18.76
C ASP A 232 -5.50 -0.20 17.57
N TYR A 233 -6.67 0.38 17.32
CA TYR A 233 -6.90 1.28 16.20
C TYR A 233 -7.66 2.52 16.63
N VAL A 234 -7.25 3.67 16.10
CA VAL A 234 -7.93 4.95 16.29
C VAL A 234 -8.32 5.50 14.93
N VAL A 235 -9.58 5.84 14.76
CA VAL A 235 -10.10 6.53 13.56
C VAL A 235 -10.50 7.94 13.97
N TYR A 236 -9.79 8.92 13.44
CA TYR A 236 -9.98 10.32 13.75
C TYR A 236 -10.20 11.14 12.48
N THR A 237 -11.41 11.69 12.32
CA THR A 237 -11.69 12.72 11.31
C THR A 237 -12.15 13.99 12.04
N GLY A 238 -11.19 14.76 12.54
CA GLY A 238 -11.46 15.95 13.35
C GLY A 238 -11.74 17.19 12.52
N LYS A 239 -12.30 18.21 13.21
CA LYS A 239 -12.40 19.57 12.66
C LYS A 239 -11.02 20.23 12.64
N THR A 240 -10.92 21.31 11.87
CA THR A 240 -9.71 22.15 11.77
C THR A 240 -9.65 23.29 12.78
N ASP A 241 -10.52 23.28 13.81
CA ASP A 241 -10.44 24.24 14.92
C ASP A 241 -9.30 23.89 15.89
N MET A 242 -8.80 24.89 16.61
CA MET A 242 -7.63 24.76 17.48
C MET A 242 -7.79 23.72 18.59
N GLU A 243 -8.99 23.56 19.15
CA GLU A 243 -9.27 22.58 20.19
C GLU A 243 -9.17 21.17 19.63
N SER A 244 -9.78 20.92 18.47
CA SER A 244 -9.72 19.63 17.78
C SER A 244 -8.29 19.27 17.38
N ILE A 245 -7.49 20.24 16.94
CA ILE A 245 -6.08 20.05 16.59
C ILE A 245 -5.27 19.63 17.83
N THR A 246 -5.45 20.33 18.94
CA THR A 246 -4.73 20.01 20.19
C THR A 246 -5.09 18.62 20.70
N ASN A 247 -6.38 18.29 20.70
CA ASN A 247 -6.87 16.97 21.08
C ASN A 247 -6.31 15.86 20.17
N TYR A 248 -6.24 16.11 18.87
CA TYR A 248 -5.64 15.17 17.91
C TYR A 248 -4.15 14.95 18.19
N ILE A 249 -3.37 16.02 18.40
CA ILE A 249 -1.94 15.93 18.67
C ILE A 249 -1.69 15.09 19.92
N SER A 250 -2.42 15.33 21.00
CA SER A 250 -2.30 14.57 22.25
C SER A 250 -2.66 13.10 22.06
N LEU A 251 -3.76 12.82 21.39
CA LEU A 251 -4.21 11.46 21.08
C LEU A 251 -3.21 10.72 20.20
N HIS A 252 -2.72 11.37 19.16
CA HIS A 252 -1.77 10.78 18.21
C HIS A 252 -0.43 10.51 18.87
N HIS A 253 0.07 11.45 19.68
CA HIS A 253 1.32 11.26 20.42
C HIS A 253 1.23 10.06 21.37
N HIS A 254 0.14 9.95 22.15
CA HIS A 254 -0.08 8.81 23.04
C HIS A 254 -0.18 7.49 22.29
N ALA A 255 -0.89 7.49 21.15
CA ALA A 255 -1.01 6.33 20.27
C ALA A 255 0.35 5.86 19.74
N ILE A 256 1.20 6.79 19.30
CA ILE A 256 2.55 6.48 18.82
C ILE A 256 3.37 5.78 19.90
N LEU A 257 3.36 6.27 21.14
CA LEU A 257 4.11 5.68 22.26
C LEU A 257 3.70 4.24 22.55
N LEU A 258 2.43 3.90 22.31
CA LEU A 258 1.87 2.55 22.51
C LEU A 258 1.86 1.69 21.24
N GLY A 259 2.33 2.19 20.11
CA GLY A 259 2.29 1.47 18.82
C GLY A 259 0.89 1.24 18.31
N ILE A 260 -0.07 2.12 18.65
CA ILE A 260 -1.47 2.09 18.20
C ILE A 260 -1.57 2.78 16.84
N THR A 261 -2.24 2.14 15.90
CA THR A 261 -2.44 2.67 14.56
C THR A 261 -3.51 3.77 14.54
N VAL A 262 -3.15 4.97 14.08
CA VAL A 262 -4.06 6.11 13.92
C VAL A 262 -4.37 6.33 12.44
N LEU A 263 -5.65 6.40 12.10
CA LEU A 263 -6.19 6.57 10.76
C LEU A 263 -6.95 7.90 10.67
N THR A 264 -6.60 8.72 9.70
CA THR A 264 -7.21 10.05 9.49
C THR A 264 -8.05 10.13 8.22
N SER A 265 -8.21 9.00 7.51
CA SER A 265 -9.01 8.88 6.29
C SER A 265 -9.92 7.66 6.38
N LEU A 266 -11.17 7.83 6.01
CA LEU A 266 -12.15 6.74 5.98
C LEU A 266 -11.86 5.74 4.88
N ASP A 267 -11.33 6.18 3.73
CA ASP A 267 -10.88 5.26 2.66
C ASP A 267 -9.77 4.33 3.15
N THR A 268 -8.77 4.88 3.85
CA THR A 268 -7.69 4.07 4.44
C THR A 268 -8.23 3.15 5.53
N THR A 269 -9.20 3.61 6.32
CA THR A 269 -9.87 2.81 7.35
C THR A 269 -10.64 1.64 6.74
N ASN A 270 -11.38 1.90 5.65
CA ASN A 270 -12.08 0.85 4.91
C ASN A 270 -11.11 -0.18 4.32
N ALA A 271 -10.03 0.28 3.70
CA ALA A 271 -9.00 -0.59 3.13
C ALA A 271 -8.26 -1.41 4.21
N LEU A 272 -8.06 -0.85 5.41
CA LEU A 272 -7.52 -1.60 6.55
C LEU A 272 -8.45 -2.73 6.98
N ALA A 273 -9.77 -2.51 7.01
CA ALA A 273 -10.73 -3.58 7.32
C ALA A 273 -10.61 -4.73 6.31
N ASP A 274 -10.48 -4.43 5.02
CA ASP A 274 -10.29 -5.44 3.96
C ASP A 274 -8.95 -6.19 4.12
N CYS A 275 -7.87 -5.50 4.52
CA CYS A 275 -6.59 -6.14 4.82
C CYS A 275 -6.68 -7.10 6.02
N ILE A 276 -7.36 -6.70 7.10
CA ILE A 276 -7.56 -7.56 8.28
C ILE A 276 -8.42 -8.77 7.91
N ALA A 277 -9.48 -8.58 7.11
CA ALA A 277 -10.32 -9.66 6.60
C ALA A 277 -9.52 -10.68 5.77
N GLY A 278 -8.55 -10.24 5.00
CA GLY A 278 -7.66 -11.08 4.19
C GLY A 278 -6.72 -11.98 4.98
N ARG A 279 -6.55 -11.73 6.29
CA ARG A 279 -5.66 -12.48 7.21
C ARG A 279 -4.26 -12.69 6.64
N TYR A 280 -3.74 -11.69 5.98
CA TYR A 280 -2.39 -11.73 5.43
C TYR A 280 -1.34 -11.79 6.53
N THR A 281 -0.29 -12.55 6.27
CA THR A 281 0.89 -12.71 7.12
C THR A 281 2.12 -12.78 6.22
N GLN A 282 3.31 -12.66 6.81
CA GLN A 282 4.55 -12.88 6.06
C GLN A 282 4.67 -14.29 5.45
N PHE A 283 3.91 -15.28 5.92
CA PHE A 283 3.96 -16.66 5.47
C PHE A 283 2.98 -17.00 4.36
N ASN A 284 1.91 -16.22 4.17
CA ASN A 284 0.89 -16.48 3.16
C ASN A 284 0.85 -15.40 2.06
N THR A 285 1.78 -14.47 2.06
CA THR A 285 1.97 -13.48 0.99
C THR A 285 3.04 -13.92 0.00
N GLU A 286 2.90 -13.53 -1.27
CA GLU A 286 3.87 -13.89 -2.31
C GLU A 286 5.10 -12.97 -2.26
N LEU A 287 6.31 -13.57 -2.34
CA LEU A 287 7.52 -12.80 -2.61
C LEU A 287 7.56 -12.40 -4.08
N VAL A 288 7.67 -11.11 -4.35
CA VAL A 288 7.68 -10.56 -5.70
C VAL A 288 9.07 -10.02 -6.03
N ASP A 289 9.68 -10.52 -7.12
CA ASP A 289 10.92 -9.97 -7.63
C ASP A 289 10.65 -8.67 -8.39
N ILE A 290 10.98 -7.54 -7.79
CA ILE A 290 10.74 -6.21 -8.35
C ILE A 290 11.61 -5.91 -9.58
N ASN A 291 12.72 -6.61 -9.77
CA ASN A 291 13.58 -6.43 -10.93
C ASN A 291 13.06 -7.18 -12.17
N HIS A 292 12.16 -8.12 -11.94
CA HIS A 292 11.62 -9.00 -12.99
C HIS A 292 10.10 -9.10 -12.96
N LEU A 293 9.40 -8.01 -12.64
CA LEU A 293 7.94 -7.97 -12.47
C LEU A 293 7.15 -8.49 -13.68
N ARG A 294 7.71 -8.41 -14.88
CA ARG A 294 7.06 -8.81 -16.14
C ARG A 294 7.50 -10.18 -16.64
N ARG A 295 8.44 -10.84 -15.96
CA ARG A 295 8.83 -12.20 -16.31
C ARG A 295 7.80 -13.16 -15.74
N GLU A 296 7.27 -14.03 -16.57
CA GLU A 296 6.46 -15.15 -16.10
C GLU A 296 7.30 -16.00 -15.14
N LYS A 297 6.79 -16.23 -13.95
CA LYS A 297 7.43 -17.16 -13.02
C LYS A 297 7.21 -18.57 -13.53
N LEU A 298 8.26 -19.21 -13.98
CA LEU A 298 8.23 -20.62 -14.32
C LEU A 298 8.10 -21.42 -13.01
N LYS A 299 6.94 -22.06 -12.81
CA LYS A 299 6.75 -23.02 -11.71
C LYS A 299 7.25 -24.36 -12.17
N LEU A 300 8.33 -24.83 -11.55
CA LEU A 300 8.90 -26.14 -11.79
C LEU A 300 8.62 -27.04 -10.59
N SER A 301 7.93 -28.15 -10.85
CA SER A 301 7.80 -29.21 -9.85
C SER A 301 9.04 -30.12 -9.94
N PHE A 302 9.59 -30.47 -8.81
CA PHE A 302 10.74 -31.34 -8.73
C PHE A 302 10.58 -32.39 -7.63
N CYS A 303 11.34 -33.46 -7.75
CA CYS A 303 11.50 -34.44 -6.68
C CYS A 303 12.96 -34.43 -6.24
N LYS A 304 13.21 -34.26 -4.93
CA LYS A 304 14.56 -34.37 -4.38
C LYS A 304 14.75 -35.78 -3.83
N MET A 305 15.77 -36.47 -4.31
CA MET A 305 16.13 -37.82 -3.89
C MET A 305 17.59 -37.88 -3.50
N HIS A 306 17.96 -38.81 -2.65
CA HIS A 306 19.36 -39.07 -2.29
C HIS A 306 19.72 -40.53 -2.39
N SER A 307 20.99 -40.80 -2.68
CA SER A 307 21.58 -42.12 -2.63
C SER A 307 23.02 -42.04 -2.13
N CYS A 308 23.33 -42.81 -1.10
CA CYS A 308 24.69 -42.89 -0.53
C CYS A 308 25.31 -41.54 -0.16
N GLY A 309 24.50 -40.58 0.28
CA GLY A 309 24.94 -39.24 0.68
C GLY A 309 24.91 -38.18 -0.41
N ASN A 310 24.74 -38.56 -1.66
CA ASN A 310 24.55 -37.59 -2.76
C ASN A 310 23.07 -37.32 -2.98
N ASP A 311 22.70 -36.07 -3.10
CA ASP A 311 21.33 -35.65 -3.33
C ASP A 311 21.16 -35.01 -4.71
N TYR A 312 20.09 -35.41 -5.40
CA TYR A 312 19.76 -34.97 -6.75
C TYR A 312 18.34 -34.43 -6.82
N ILE A 313 18.16 -33.48 -7.73
CA ILE A 313 16.84 -32.96 -8.05
C ILE A 313 16.43 -33.46 -9.42
N PHE A 314 15.24 -34.08 -9.47
CA PHE A 314 14.67 -34.66 -10.68
C PHE A 314 13.57 -33.73 -11.19
N PHE A 315 13.70 -33.29 -12.45
CA PHE A 315 12.66 -32.50 -13.15
C PHE A 315 12.02 -33.35 -14.24
N ASN A 316 10.70 -33.31 -14.32
CA ASN A 316 9.96 -33.79 -15.47
C ASN A 316 9.87 -32.64 -16.48
N ASN A 317 10.57 -32.78 -17.59
CA ASN A 317 10.63 -31.80 -18.69
C ASN A 317 9.94 -32.29 -19.97
N PHE A 318 8.90 -33.13 -19.86
CA PHE A 318 8.17 -33.67 -21.02
C PHE A 318 7.48 -32.57 -21.88
N ASP A 319 7.24 -31.42 -21.32
CA ASP A 319 6.66 -30.24 -21.97
C ASP A 319 7.70 -29.18 -22.42
N ASN A 320 8.99 -29.54 -22.34
CA ASN A 320 10.13 -28.71 -22.74
C ASN A 320 10.12 -27.27 -22.14
N LYS A 321 9.60 -27.11 -20.93
CA LYS A 321 9.60 -25.84 -20.22
C LYS A 321 10.98 -25.41 -19.74
N ILE A 322 11.85 -26.38 -19.47
CA ILE A 322 13.23 -26.13 -19.02
C ILE A 322 14.12 -26.12 -20.24
N THR A 323 14.52 -24.95 -20.68
CA THR A 323 15.37 -24.78 -21.88
C THR A 323 16.85 -24.57 -21.56
N CYS A 324 17.19 -24.25 -20.31
CA CYS A 324 18.56 -24.00 -19.85
C CYS A 324 18.80 -24.70 -18.51
N PRO A 325 18.95 -26.06 -18.51
CA PRO A 325 19.13 -26.83 -17.27
C PRO A 325 20.42 -26.49 -16.54
N GLU A 326 21.47 -26.06 -17.24
CA GLU A 326 22.75 -25.64 -16.66
C GLU A 326 22.55 -24.42 -15.72
N SER A 327 21.71 -23.48 -16.12
CA SER A 327 21.40 -22.31 -15.29
C SER A 327 20.67 -22.69 -14.00
N LEU A 328 19.78 -23.70 -14.06
CA LEU A 328 19.13 -24.24 -12.86
C LEU A 328 20.15 -24.93 -11.96
N ALA A 329 21.05 -25.75 -12.56
CA ALA A 329 22.06 -26.44 -11.81
C ALA A 329 22.96 -25.49 -11.02
N ILE A 330 23.38 -24.39 -11.62
CA ILE A 330 24.23 -23.36 -10.95
C ILE A 330 23.47 -22.57 -9.91
N ASN A 331 22.29 -22.07 -10.25
CA ASN A 331 21.58 -21.09 -9.40
C ASN A 331 20.94 -21.71 -8.14
N PHE A 332 20.60 -23.01 -8.18
CA PHE A 332 19.88 -23.65 -7.07
C PHE A 332 20.70 -24.72 -6.33
N SER A 333 21.96 -25.00 -6.74
CA SER A 333 22.82 -25.96 -6.06
C SER A 333 23.28 -25.51 -4.68
N ASP A 334 23.35 -24.22 -4.43
CA ASP A 334 23.79 -23.68 -3.15
C ASP A 334 22.91 -24.18 -2.00
N ARG A 335 23.54 -24.71 -0.93
CA ARG A 335 22.84 -25.28 0.24
C ARG A 335 22.30 -24.26 1.21
N HIS A 336 22.72 -22.99 1.10
CA HIS A 336 22.28 -21.88 1.95
C HIS A 336 21.27 -20.96 1.26
N TYR A 337 21.48 -20.68 -0.05
CA TYR A 337 20.68 -19.72 -0.81
C TYR A 337 19.83 -20.35 -1.92
N GLY A 338 19.99 -21.66 -2.16
CA GLY A 338 19.25 -22.44 -3.15
C GLY A 338 18.47 -23.60 -2.51
N ILE A 339 18.15 -24.60 -3.33
CA ILE A 339 17.54 -25.86 -2.88
C ILE A 339 18.59 -26.78 -2.25
N GLY A 340 19.86 -26.63 -2.65
CA GLY A 340 21.01 -27.41 -2.22
C GLY A 340 20.95 -28.84 -2.75
N TYR A 341 21.84 -29.19 -3.63
CA TYR A 341 21.98 -30.56 -4.21
C TYR A 341 23.33 -30.74 -4.90
N ASP A 342 23.66 -31.97 -5.19
CA ASP A 342 24.91 -32.34 -5.88
C ASP A 342 24.73 -32.37 -7.41
N GLY A 343 23.50 -32.50 -7.90
CA GLY A 343 23.20 -32.46 -9.32
C GLY A 343 21.73 -32.45 -9.65
N ILE A 344 21.41 -32.19 -10.91
CA ILE A 344 20.05 -32.29 -11.45
C ILE A 344 19.94 -33.41 -12.47
N VAL A 345 18.77 -34.01 -12.54
CA VAL A 345 18.40 -35.03 -13.52
C VAL A 345 17.18 -34.54 -14.28
N MET A 346 17.31 -34.45 -15.61
CA MET A 346 16.23 -34.08 -16.51
C MET A 346 15.61 -35.36 -17.08
N ILE A 347 14.28 -35.47 -16.96
CA ILE A 347 13.52 -36.57 -17.57
C ILE A 347 12.81 -35.97 -18.78
N GLU A 348 13.24 -36.42 -19.97
CA GLU A 348 12.76 -35.92 -21.25
C GLU A 348 12.15 -37.05 -22.09
N ARG A 349 11.34 -36.68 -23.08
CA ARG A 349 10.87 -37.67 -24.07
C ARG A 349 11.99 -37.91 -25.09
N SER A 350 12.27 -39.19 -25.38
CA SER A 350 13.19 -39.58 -26.43
C SER A 350 12.59 -39.31 -27.83
#